data_864697d897fe3d9d51f374459bb86cbc
#
_entry.id   864697d897fe3d9d51f374459bb86cbc
#
_cell.length_a   1.000
_cell.length_b   1.000
_cell.length_c   1.000
_cell.angle_alpha   90.00
_cell.angle_beta   90.00
_cell.angle_gamma   90.00
#
_symmetry.space_group_name_H-M   'P 1'
#
loop_
_entity.id
_entity.type
_entity.pdbx_description
1 polymer ?
#
loop_
_entity_poly.entity_id
_entity_poly.type
_entity_poly.pdbx_seq_one_letter_code
_entity_poly.pdbx_strand_id
1 'polypeptide(L)'
;KRNYYPWLSIMLCICLNANAQSIIEYDIVLSGGRVIDPETKLDAIRNVGILNNRIAQISTEPLKGKQTINVSGLVVAPGFIDLHVHGRSNVEQEYQLHDGVTTALELEWGIEHLGKWYESRKGKALINYGASVNWPFERFKAIGKYQKAVDSLMQLTINGEANIGAMTNTILRAANETITADALNQTLVNIKTSLNEGGIGIAAPIGYLPKTNPNEMYQAYKLAGELQVVVFSHVRNPDIISIQEAIA
;
A
#
# COMPACT_ATOMS: atom_id res chain seq x y z
N LYS A 1 -68.40 -67.39 -3.75
CA LYS A 1 -67.84 -66.19 -3.06
C LYS A 1 -66.49 -65.87 -3.70
N ARG A 2 -66.39 -64.84 -4.48
CA ARG A 2 -65.19 -64.37 -5.14
C ARG A 2 -64.49 -63.35 -4.23
N ASN A 3 -63.27 -63.65 -3.77
CA ASN A 3 -62.41 -62.72 -3.05
C ASN A 3 -61.65 -61.87 -4.06
N TYR A 4 -61.89 -60.54 -4.05
CA TYR A 4 -61.08 -59.56 -4.77
C TYR A 4 -59.99 -59.09 -3.83
N TYR A 5 -58.73 -59.28 -4.20
CA TYR A 5 -57.59 -58.64 -3.58
C TYR A 5 -57.27 -57.38 -4.38
N PRO A 6 -57.30 -56.20 -3.79
CA PRO A 6 -56.82 -55.01 -4.49
C PRO A 6 -55.31 -54.96 -4.37
N TRP A 7 -54.64 -55.01 -5.52
CA TRP A 7 -53.24 -54.75 -5.61
C TRP A 7 -53.00 -53.26 -5.38
N LEU A 8 -52.43 -52.94 -4.21
CA LEU A 8 -52.00 -51.59 -3.87
C LEU A 8 -50.69 -51.31 -4.58
N SER A 9 -50.76 -50.65 -5.72
CA SER A 9 -49.57 -50.14 -6.43
C SER A 9 -49.01 -48.99 -5.64
N ILE A 10 -48.00 -49.25 -4.83
CA ILE A 10 -47.20 -48.19 -4.20
C ILE A 10 -46.27 -47.64 -5.30
N MET A 11 -46.70 -46.50 -5.86
CA MET A 11 -45.86 -45.71 -6.79
C MET A 11 -44.84 -44.96 -5.94
N LEU A 12 -43.62 -45.49 -5.82
CA LEU A 12 -42.51 -44.87 -5.15
C LEU A 12 -42.05 -43.69 -5.99
N CYS A 13 -42.56 -42.46 -5.72
CA CYS A 13 -42.04 -41.24 -6.29
C CYS A 13 -40.64 -40.98 -5.68
N ILE A 14 -39.60 -41.44 -6.35
CA ILE A 14 -38.23 -40.99 -6.07
C ILE A 14 -38.13 -39.57 -6.56
N CYS A 15 -38.35 -38.60 -5.67
CA CYS A 15 -37.96 -37.23 -5.91
C CYS A 15 -36.44 -37.14 -5.98
N LEU A 16 -35.91 -37.25 -7.17
CA LEU A 16 -34.53 -36.83 -7.45
C LEU A 16 -34.48 -35.31 -7.23
N ASN A 17 -34.14 -34.90 -6.01
CA ASN A 17 -33.69 -33.55 -5.79
C ASN A 17 -32.39 -33.35 -6.55
N ALA A 18 -32.47 -33.06 -7.84
CA ALA A 18 -31.36 -32.49 -8.58
C ALA A 18 -31.14 -31.10 -7.97
N ASN A 19 -30.24 -31.04 -7.00
CA ASN A 19 -29.66 -29.79 -6.61
C ASN A 19 -28.98 -29.23 -7.86
N ALA A 20 -29.70 -28.41 -8.63
CA ALA A 20 -29.09 -27.61 -9.67
C ALA A 20 -28.16 -26.61 -8.93
N GLN A 21 -26.94 -27.07 -8.68
CA GLN A 21 -25.89 -26.22 -8.16
C GLN A 21 -25.72 -25.15 -9.22
N SER A 22 -26.14 -23.92 -8.90
CA SER A 22 -25.97 -22.80 -9.81
C SER A 22 -24.50 -22.71 -10.17
N ILE A 23 -24.18 -22.94 -11.45
CA ILE A 23 -22.81 -22.84 -11.93
C ILE A 23 -22.42 -21.39 -11.79
N ILE A 24 -21.54 -21.11 -10.83
CA ILE A 24 -20.98 -19.77 -10.65
C ILE A 24 -20.17 -19.44 -11.89
N GLU A 25 -20.50 -18.31 -12.53
CA GLU A 25 -19.72 -17.77 -13.63
C GLU A 25 -18.85 -16.65 -13.09
N TYR A 26 -17.53 -16.85 -13.11
CA TYR A 26 -16.55 -15.87 -12.64
C TYR A 26 -16.35 -14.76 -13.66
N ASP A 27 -15.95 -13.57 -13.23
CA ASP A 27 -15.61 -12.49 -14.16
C ASP A 27 -14.34 -12.86 -14.95
N ILE A 28 -13.33 -13.40 -14.25
CA ILE A 28 -12.07 -13.87 -14.83
C ILE A 28 -11.74 -15.24 -14.22
N VAL A 29 -11.25 -16.14 -15.06
CA VAL A 29 -10.62 -17.40 -14.64
C VAL A 29 -9.18 -17.42 -15.11
N LEU A 30 -8.22 -17.61 -14.19
CA LEU A 30 -6.85 -17.95 -14.51
C LEU A 30 -6.75 -19.49 -14.51
N SER A 31 -6.48 -20.09 -15.68
CA SER A 31 -6.55 -21.53 -15.86
C SER A 31 -5.17 -22.17 -15.93
N GLY A 32 -4.94 -23.19 -15.08
CA GLY A 32 -3.79 -24.11 -15.20
C GLY A 32 -2.45 -23.56 -14.72
N GLY A 33 -2.43 -22.48 -13.93
CA GLY A 33 -1.20 -21.92 -13.37
C GLY A 33 -0.70 -22.62 -12.11
N ARG A 34 0.60 -22.50 -11.83
CA ARG A 34 1.16 -22.88 -10.53
C ARG A 34 0.79 -21.81 -9.51
N VAL A 35 -0.23 -22.08 -8.71
CA VAL A 35 -0.67 -21.17 -7.65
C VAL A 35 0.24 -21.33 -6.43
N ILE A 36 0.86 -20.24 -6.01
CA ILE A 36 1.66 -20.16 -4.78
C ILE A 36 0.94 -19.19 -3.83
N ASP A 37 0.47 -19.73 -2.71
CA ASP A 37 -0.17 -18.96 -1.64
C ASP A 37 0.62 -19.16 -0.34
N PRO A 38 1.38 -18.15 0.11
CA PRO A 38 2.19 -18.23 1.33
C PRO A 38 1.36 -18.41 2.60
N GLU A 39 0.12 -17.90 2.63
CA GLU A 39 -0.75 -17.96 3.80
C GLU A 39 -1.21 -19.39 4.06
N THR A 40 -1.69 -20.07 3.04
CA THR A 40 -2.18 -21.46 3.14
C THR A 40 -1.08 -22.51 2.89
N LYS A 41 0.12 -22.07 2.48
CA LYS A 41 1.25 -22.91 2.04
C LYS A 41 0.90 -23.76 0.79
N LEU A 42 -0.05 -23.30 -0.01
CA LEU A 42 -0.38 -23.95 -1.28
C LEU A 42 0.73 -23.68 -2.29
N ASP A 43 1.20 -24.74 -2.94
CA ASP A 43 2.08 -24.70 -4.11
C ASP A 43 1.67 -25.83 -5.06
N ALA A 44 0.76 -25.54 -5.98
CA ALA A 44 0.22 -26.56 -6.89
C ALA A 44 -0.44 -25.94 -8.13
N ILE A 45 -0.60 -26.74 -9.19
CA ILE A 45 -1.37 -26.34 -10.36
C ILE A 45 -2.85 -26.23 -9.98
N ARG A 46 -3.44 -25.05 -10.21
CA ARG A 46 -4.84 -24.74 -9.89
C ARG A 46 -5.44 -23.80 -10.93
N ASN A 47 -6.77 -23.71 -10.86
CA ASN A 47 -7.56 -22.69 -11.52
C ASN A 47 -8.01 -21.66 -10.47
N VAL A 48 -7.95 -20.38 -10.80
CA VAL A 48 -8.35 -19.29 -9.90
C VAL A 48 -9.53 -18.55 -10.51
N GLY A 49 -10.66 -18.55 -9.81
CA GLY A 49 -11.87 -17.82 -10.17
C GLY A 49 -11.94 -16.48 -9.45
N ILE A 50 -12.04 -15.40 -10.23
CA ILE A 50 -12.14 -14.02 -9.74
C ILE A 50 -13.56 -13.54 -10.00
N LEU A 51 -14.20 -13.03 -8.94
CA LEU A 51 -15.57 -12.50 -8.98
C LEU A 51 -15.62 -11.21 -8.14
N ASN A 52 -16.17 -10.14 -8.71
CA ASN A 52 -16.27 -8.84 -8.04
C ASN A 52 -14.91 -8.34 -7.47
N ASN A 53 -13.85 -8.43 -8.28
CA ASN A 53 -12.48 -8.01 -7.94
C ASN A 53 -11.87 -8.76 -6.74
N ARG A 54 -12.34 -9.97 -6.45
CA ARG A 54 -11.81 -10.82 -5.37
C ARG A 54 -11.56 -12.24 -5.89
N ILE A 55 -10.53 -12.89 -5.36
CA ILE A 55 -10.34 -14.33 -5.53
C ILE A 55 -11.49 -15.01 -4.78
N ALA A 56 -12.42 -15.60 -5.53
CA ALA A 56 -13.59 -16.25 -4.99
C ALA A 56 -13.41 -17.76 -4.84
N GLN A 57 -12.56 -18.36 -5.68
CA GLN A 57 -12.28 -19.79 -5.64
C GLN A 57 -10.89 -20.13 -6.19
N ILE A 58 -10.23 -21.08 -5.54
CA ILE A 58 -9.06 -21.79 -6.06
C ILE A 58 -9.45 -23.26 -6.17
N SER A 59 -9.34 -23.88 -7.36
CA SER A 59 -9.90 -25.19 -7.66
C SER A 59 -8.94 -26.08 -8.43
N THR A 60 -9.04 -27.39 -8.21
CA THR A 60 -8.46 -28.42 -9.10
C THR A 60 -9.30 -28.61 -10.36
N GLU A 61 -10.61 -28.39 -10.23
CA GLU A 61 -11.56 -28.56 -11.32
C GLU A 61 -11.62 -27.32 -12.21
N PRO A 62 -11.96 -27.46 -13.49
CA PRO A 62 -12.21 -26.35 -14.38
C PRO A 62 -13.29 -25.41 -13.83
N LEU A 63 -13.08 -24.12 -14.00
CA LEU A 63 -14.02 -23.07 -13.60
C LEU A 63 -14.61 -22.41 -14.85
N LYS A 64 -15.86 -21.93 -14.76
CA LYS A 64 -16.52 -21.19 -15.84
C LYS A 64 -16.35 -19.69 -15.61
N GLY A 65 -15.77 -18.97 -16.56
CA GLY A 65 -15.58 -17.52 -16.50
C GLY A 65 -16.09 -16.82 -17.75
N LYS A 66 -16.47 -15.54 -17.61
CA LYS A 66 -16.75 -14.65 -18.74
C LYS A 66 -15.51 -14.47 -19.62
N GLN A 67 -14.34 -14.38 -18.96
CA GLN A 67 -13.02 -14.40 -19.57
C GLN A 67 -12.18 -15.49 -18.94
N THR A 68 -11.53 -16.30 -19.74
CA THR A 68 -10.56 -17.31 -19.28
C THR A 68 -9.19 -17.01 -19.87
N ILE A 69 -8.20 -16.88 -18.99
CA ILE A 69 -6.79 -16.63 -19.34
C ILE A 69 -6.03 -17.92 -19.06
N ASN A 70 -5.44 -18.52 -20.10
CA ASN A 70 -4.57 -19.67 -19.92
C ASN A 70 -3.21 -19.19 -19.37
N VAL A 71 -2.89 -19.61 -18.15
CA VAL A 71 -1.64 -19.30 -17.45
C VAL A 71 -0.81 -20.56 -17.17
N SER A 72 -1.00 -21.62 -18.00
CA SER A 72 -0.22 -22.85 -17.91
C SER A 72 1.27 -22.54 -18.09
N GLY A 73 2.10 -23.09 -17.20
CA GLY A 73 3.54 -22.81 -17.17
C GLY A 73 3.95 -21.51 -16.49
N LEU A 74 2.97 -20.70 -16.07
CA LEU A 74 3.21 -19.47 -15.29
C LEU A 74 2.91 -19.69 -13.82
N VAL A 75 3.47 -18.79 -12.98
CA VAL A 75 3.17 -18.71 -11.55
C VAL A 75 2.04 -17.69 -11.33
N VAL A 76 1.09 -18.07 -10.51
CA VAL A 76 0.04 -17.17 -9.98
C VAL A 76 0.28 -17.04 -8.49
N ALA A 77 0.65 -15.85 -8.05
CA ALA A 77 0.97 -15.55 -6.66
C ALA A 77 0.36 -14.19 -6.27
N PRO A 78 0.23 -13.86 -4.97
CA PRO A 78 -0.05 -12.51 -4.54
C PRO A 78 0.98 -11.53 -5.10
N GLY A 79 0.54 -10.34 -5.52
CA GLY A 79 1.45 -9.29 -5.92
C GLY A 79 2.29 -8.79 -4.74
N PHE A 80 3.48 -8.27 -5.03
CA PHE A 80 4.38 -7.76 -4.01
C PHE A 80 3.83 -6.50 -3.34
N ILE A 81 4.07 -6.38 -2.04
CA ILE A 81 3.87 -5.16 -1.27
C ILE A 81 5.24 -4.56 -1.01
N ASP A 82 5.53 -3.44 -1.66
CA ASP A 82 6.80 -2.75 -1.48
C ASP A 82 6.63 -1.63 -0.44
N LEU A 83 7.36 -1.75 0.66
CA LEU A 83 7.30 -0.84 1.81
C LEU A 83 8.37 0.25 1.78
N HIS A 84 9.27 0.22 0.79
CA HIS A 84 10.35 1.19 0.68
C HIS A 84 10.55 1.62 -0.77
N VAL A 85 9.65 2.44 -1.26
CA VAL A 85 9.67 2.96 -2.63
C VAL A 85 9.78 4.48 -2.62
N HIS A 86 10.31 5.04 -3.70
CA HIS A 86 10.34 6.47 -3.96
C HIS A 86 9.59 6.84 -5.24
N GLY A 87 8.78 5.90 -5.75
CA GLY A 87 7.90 6.10 -6.91
C GLY A 87 6.63 6.86 -6.54
N ARG A 88 6.61 8.17 -6.79
CA ARG A 88 5.57 9.08 -6.32
C ARG A 88 4.52 9.41 -7.36
N SER A 89 4.80 9.14 -8.63
CA SER A 89 3.90 9.38 -9.77
C SER A 89 3.24 8.09 -10.26
N ASN A 90 2.20 8.23 -11.09
CA ASN A 90 1.57 7.09 -11.74
C ASN A 90 2.54 6.38 -12.71
N VAL A 91 3.37 7.15 -13.41
CA VAL A 91 4.35 6.60 -14.35
C VAL A 91 5.40 5.73 -13.65
N GLU A 92 5.92 6.20 -12.51
CA GLU A 92 6.89 5.42 -11.71
C GLU A 92 6.26 4.12 -11.20
N GLN A 93 5.00 4.16 -10.77
CA GLN A 93 4.29 2.97 -10.31
C GLN A 93 3.91 2.00 -11.44
N GLU A 94 3.83 2.47 -12.67
CA GLU A 94 3.65 1.59 -13.82
C GLU A 94 4.84 0.65 -13.98
N TYR A 95 6.07 1.13 -13.80
CA TYR A 95 7.26 0.26 -13.79
C TYR A 95 7.21 -0.75 -12.64
N GLN A 96 6.82 -0.33 -11.45
CA GLN A 96 6.67 -1.24 -10.30
C GLN A 96 5.63 -2.33 -10.56
N LEU A 97 4.52 -1.99 -11.22
CA LEU A 97 3.51 -2.97 -11.63
C LEU A 97 4.09 -4.03 -12.57
N HIS A 98 4.93 -3.63 -13.54
CA HIS A 98 5.61 -4.57 -14.44
C HIS A 98 6.55 -5.52 -13.70
N ASP A 99 7.08 -5.13 -12.55
CA ASP A 99 7.90 -5.97 -11.66
C ASP A 99 7.05 -6.81 -10.69
N GLY A 100 5.72 -6.76 -10.81
CA GLY A 100 4.78 -7.55 -9.99
C GLY A 100 4.41 -6.90 -8.66
N VAL A 101 4.74 -5.63 -8.44
CA VAL A 101 4.28 -4.87 -7.27
C VAL A 101 2.83 -4.46 -7.46
N THR A 102 1.97 -4.79 -6.52
CA THR A 102 0.53 -4.43 -6.52
C THR A 102 0.16 -3.44 -5.42
N THR A 103 1.07 -3.21 -4.49
CA THR A 103 0.95 -2.19 -3.44
C THR A 103 2.32 -1.55 -3.22
N ALA A 104 2.43 -0.25 -3.40
CA ALA A 104 3.65 0.52 -3.20
C ALA A 104 3.43 1.61 -2.14
N LEU A 105 4.25 1.61 -1.11
CA LEU A 105 4.13 2.52 0.04
C LEU A 105 5.40 3.36 0.19
N GLU A 106 5.25 4.68 0.05
CA GLU A 106 6.32 5.66 0.28
C GLU A 106 6.43 5.95 1.78
N LEU A 107 7.17 5.14 2.51
CA LEU A 107 7.18 5.19 3.98
C LEU A 107 8.39 5.93 4.56
N GLU A 108 9.58 5.69 4.03
CA GLU A 108 10.83 6.19 4.62
C GLU A 108 10.99 7.70 4.46
N TRP A 109 10.74 8.20 3.25
CA TRP A 109 10.80 9.63 2.96
C TRP A 109 9.45 10.33 3.17
N GLY A 110 8.36 9.67 2.83
CA GLY A 110 7.01 10.21 2.91
C GLY A 110 6.67 11.21 1.80
N ILE A 111 5.48 11.77 1.87
CA ILE A 111 4.95 12.72 0.90
C ILE A 111 4.59 14.03 1.57
N GLU A 112 4.99 15.11 0.94
CA GLU A 112 4.54 16.46 1.23
C GLU A 112 3.12 16.70 0.68
N HIS A 113 2.25 17.43 1.40
CA HIS A 113 0.87 17.72 1.00
C HIS A 113 0.05 16.47 0.64
N LEU A 114 0.00 15.51 1.54
CA LEU A 114 -0.60 14.20 1.36
C LEU A 114 -1.99 14.23 0.72
N GLY A 115 -2.89 15.08 1.19
CA GLY A 115 -4.24 15.18 0.64
C GLY A 115 -4.25 15.52 -0.85
N LYS A 116 -3.42 16.47 -1.28
CA LYS A 116 -3.29 16.82 -2.71
C LYS A 116 -2.68 15.68 -3.52
N TRP A 117 -1.71 14.97 -2.95
CA TRP A 117 -1.09 13.84 -3.61
C TRP A 117 -2.11 12.70 -3.82
N TYR A 118 -2.89 12.35 -2.79
CA TYR A 118 -3.95 11.35 -2.92
C TYR A 118 -4.99 11.75 -3.99
N GLU A 119 -5.45 13.00 -3.98
CA GLU A 119 -6.40 13.48 -4.99
C GLU A 119 -5.83 13.45 -6.41
N SER A 120 -4.54 13.75 -6.60
CA SER A 120 -3.90 13.70 -7.92
C SER A 120 -3.83 12.28 -8.50
N ARG A 121 -3.85 11.27 -7.65
CA ARG A 121 -3.72 9.85 -8.01
C ARG A 121 -5.04 9.11 -8.09
N LYS A 122 -6.07 9.64 -7.45
CA LYS A 122 -7.38 9.02 -7.36
C LYS A 122 -7.96 8.67 -8.74
N GLY A 123 -8.29 7.39 -8.94
CA GLY A 123 -8.80 6.86 -10.21
C GLY A 123 -7.78 6.80 -11.35
N LYS A 124 -6.50 7.09 -11.11
CA LYS A 124 -5.43 7.05 -12.11
C LYS A 124 -4.32 6.05 -11.76
N ALA A 125 -4.18 5.70 -10.49
CA ALA A 125 -3.16 4.75 -10.06
C ALA A 125 -3.52 3.33 -10.49
N LEU A 126 -2.52 2.59 -10.96
CA LEU A 126 -2.68 1.21 -11.43
C LEU A 126 -2.51 0.18 -10.30
N ILE A 127 -1.88 0.58 -9.20
CA ILE A 127 -1.62 -0.25 -8.02
C ILE A 127 -2.14 0.44 -6.77
N ASN A 128 -2.26 -0.29 -5.67
CA ASN A 128 -2.54 0.31 -4.38
C ASN A 128 -1.35 1.17 -3.95
N TYR A 129 -1.63 2.29 -3.32
CA TYR A 129 -0.60 3.25 -2.92
C TYR A 129 -0.95 3.89 -1.58
N GLY A 130 0.09 4.34 -0.88
CA GLY A 130 -0.02 5.06 0.36
C GLY A 130 1.31 5.68 0.74
N ALA A 131 1.28 6.63 1.67
CA ALA A 131 2.50 7.27 2.12
C ALA A 131 2.43 7.68 3.59
N SER A 132 3.61 7.80 4.19
CA SER A 132 3.80 8.46 5.48
C SER A 132 3.88 9.98 5.31
N VAL A 133 3.71 10.69 6.42
CA VAL A 133 3.93 12.14 6.48
C VAL A 133 5.42 12.43 6.36
N ASN A 134 5.81 13.30 5.44
CA ASN A 134 7.18 13.76 5.29
C ASN A 134 7.55 14.76 6.42
N TRP A 135 8.05 14.28 7.55
CA TRP A 135 8.47 15.16 8.64
C TRP A 135 9.49 16.25 8.23
N PRO A 136 10.54 15.94 7.44
CA PRO A 136 11.46 17.00 6.98
C PRO A 136 10.76 18.17 6.32
N PHE A 137 9.80 17.91 5.44
CA PHE A 137 9.10 18.97 4.72
C PHE A 137 8.12 19.73 5.62
N GLU A 138 7.46 19.04 6.57
CA GLU A 138 6.65 19.73 7.58
C GLU A 138 7.50 20.67 8.45
N ARG A 139 8.73 20.25 8.74
CA ARG A 139 9.74 21.09 9.42
C ARG A 139 10.19 22.27 8.56
N PHE A 140 10.45 22.06 7.26
CA PHE A 140 10.87 23.12 6.35
C PHE A 140 9.77 24.16 6.16
N LYS A 141 8.52 23.73 6.05
CA LYS A 141 7.36 24.64 6.04
C LYS A 141 7.30 25.51 7.31
N ALA A 142 7.54 24.92 8.46
CA ALA A 142 7.52 25.62 9.73
C ALA A 142 8.64 26.69 9.87
N ILE A 143 9.77 26.50 9.18
CA ILE A 143 10.83 27.52 9.09
C ILE A 143 10.38 28.74 8.26
N GLY A 144 9.32 28.61 7.47
CA GLY A 144 8.66 29.71 6.75
C GLY A 144 9.36 30.10 5.44
N LYS A 145 10.65 30.42 5.46
CA LYS A 145 11.41 30.80 4.26
C LYS A 145 11.49 29.70 3.19
N TYR A 146 11.22 28.46 3.57
CA TYR A 146 11.22 27.31 2.65
C TYR A 146 9.83 26.88 2.18
N GLN A 147 8.75 27.51 2.67
CA GLN A 147 7.38 27.14 2.32
C GLN A 147 7.15 27.08 0.80
N LYS A 148 7.53 28.15 0.08
CA LYS A 148 7.37 28.21 -1.38
C LYS A 148 8.13 27.11 -2.11
N ALA A 149 9.30 26.74 -1.61
CA ALA A 149 10.10 25.67 -2.21
C ALA A 149 9.42 24.30 -2.03
N VAL A 150 8.88 24.04 -0.83
CA VAL A 150 8.10 22.82 -0.56
C VAL A 150 6.88 22.75 -1.46
N ASP A 151 6.12 23.85 -1.60
CA ASP A 151 4.95 23.90 -2.46
C ASP A 151 5.30 23.66 -3.94
N SER A 152 6.42 24.20 -4.42
CA SER A 152 6.90 23.97 -5.77
C SER A 152 7.29 22.49 -6.01
N LEU A 153 7.95 21.87 -5.04
CA LEU A 153 8.32 20.46 -5.10
C LEU A 153 7.09 19.56 -5.17
N MET A 154 6.08 19.87 -4.36
CA MET A 154 4.81 19.17 -4.42
C MET A 154 4.19 19.26 -5.82
N GLN A 155 4.19 20.41 -6.45
CA GLN A 155 3.65 20.58 -7.79
C GLN A 155 4.41 19.73 -8.82
N LEU A 156 5.74 19.68 -8.73
CA LEU A 156 6.55 18.81 -9.58
C LEU A 156 6.25 17.34 -9.35
N THR A 157 6.05 16.92 -8.11
CA THR A 157 5.66 15.54 -7.76
C THR A 157 4.31 15.17 -8.37
N ILE A 158 3.31 16.06 -8.28
CA ILE A 158 1.98 15.84 -8.87
C ILE A 158 2.07 15.70 -10.40
N ASN A 159 2.91 16.50 -11.04
CA ASN A 159 3.09 16.48 -12.50
C ASN A 159 3.92 15.29 -12.99
N GLY A 160 4.55 14.52 -12.10
CA GLY A 160 5.52 13.48 -12.47
C GLY A 160 6.87 14.05 -12.96
N GLU A 161 7.15 15.30 -12.64
CA GLU A 161 8.35 16.04 -13.05
C GLU A 161 9.38 16.17 -11.92
N ALA A 162 9.15 15.48 -10.79
CA ALA A 162 10.03 15.58 -9.62
C ALA A 162 11.46 15.17 -9.99
N ASN A 163 12.35 16.16 -9.95
CA ASN A 163 13.77 15.98 -10.20
C ASN A 163 14.54 16.22 -8.91
N ILE A 164 15.14 15.17 -8.38
CA ILE A 164 15.95 15.22 -7.16
C ILE A 164 17.04 16.30 -7.25
N GLY A 165 17.66 16.51 -8.42
CA GLY A 165 18.71 17.50 -8.62
C GLY A 165 18.27 18.95 -8.41
N ALA A 166 17.08 19.34 -8.88
CA ALA A 166 16.53 20.68 -8.68
C ALA A 166 16.15 20.94 -7.21
N MET A 167 15.84 19.88 -6.48
CA MET A 167 15.44 19.90 -5.06
C MET A 167 16.63 20.02 -4.12
N THR A 168 17.80 19.48 -4.52
CA THR A 168 18.92 19.17 -3.63
C THR A 168 19.43 20.40 -2.87
N ASN A 169 19.64 21.53 -3.52
CA ASN A 169 20.22 22.71 -2.87
C ASN A 169 19.30 23.31 -1.81
N THR A 170 17.99 23.37 -2.06
CA THR A 170 17.03 23.93 -1.09
C THR A 170 16.83 22.98 0.07
N ILE A 171 16.72 21.69 -0.18
CA ILE A 171 16.60 20.64 0.83
C ILE A 171 17.84 20.61 1.72
N LEU A 172 19.04 20.60 1.13
CA LEU A 172 20.30 20.59 1.89
C LEU A 172 20.44 21.83 2.78
N ARG A 173 20.05 23.00 2.32
CA ARG A 173 20.04 24.21 3.16
C ARG A 173 19.06 24.09 4.31
N ALA A 174 17.81 23.68 4.03
CA ALA A 174 16.77 23.51 5.05
C ALA A 174 17.12 22.41 6.06
N ALA A 175 17.74 21.33 5.65
CA ALA A 175 18.20 20.25 6.51
C ALA A 175 19.32 20.69 7.48
N ASN A 176 20.12 21.69 7.06
CA ASN A 176 21.18 22.29 7.86
C ASN A 176 20.73 23.47 8.74
N GLU A 177 19.45 23.76 8.82
CA GLU A 177 18.89 24.76 9.73
C GLU A 177 18.54 24.14 11.09
N THR A 178 18.80 24.90 12.16
CA THR A 178 18.18 24.64 13.46
C THR A 178 16.80 25.28 13.51
N ILE A 179 15.87 24.74 14.28
CA ILE A 179 14.54 25.33 14.43
C ILE A 179 14.35 25.94 15.82
N THR A 180 13.48 26.95 15.89
CA THR A 180 13.02 27.54 17.15
C THR A 180 11.96 26.64 17.80
N ALA A 181 11.64 26.90 19.07
CA ALA A 181 10.54 26.21 19.76
C ALA A 181 9.20 26.41 19.05
N ASP A 182 8.93 27.61 18.53
CA ASP A 182 7.69 27.90 17.80
C ASP A 182 7.63 27.12 16.48
N ALA A 183 8.74 27.05 15.74
CA ALA A 183 8.81 26.25 14.52
C ALA A 183 8.67 24.75 14.81
N LEU A 184 9.19 24.25 15.95
CA LEU A 184 8.95 22.88 16.37
C LEU A 184 7.47 22.63 16.65
N ASN A 185 6.83 23.49 17.42
CA ASN A 185 5.39 23.37 17.69
C ASN A 185 4.57 23.39 16.40
N GLN A 186 4.90 24.28 15.46
CA GLN A 186 4.24 24.33 14.15
C GLN A 186 4.48 23.05 13.34
N THR A 187 5.68 22.48 13.39
CA THR A 187 6.00 21.19 12.75
C THR A 187 5.08 20.08 13.26
N LEU A 188 4.88 20.00 14.58
CA LEU A 188 4.00 18.98 15.18
C LEU A 188 2.53 19.18 14.76
N VAL A 189 2.07 20.42 14.64
CA VAL A 189 0.73 20.74 14.12
C VAL A 189 0.61 20.31 12.65
N ASN A 190 1.61 20.61 11.83
CA ASN A 190 1.65 20.23 10.43
C ASN A 190 1.59 18.70 10.27
N ILE A 191 2.39 17.96 11.06
CA ILE A 191 2.38 16.47 11.05
C ILE A 191 0.98 15.95 11.37
N LYS A 192 0.31 16.47 12.41
CA LYS A 192 -1.07 16.06 12.73
C LYS A 192 -2.02 16.32 11.58
N THR A 193 -1.91 17.47 10.92
CA THR A 193 -2.75 17.80 9.76
C THR A 193 -2.54 16.79 8.64
N SER A 194 -1.29 16.50 8.29
CA SER A 194 -0.96 15.56 7.22
C SER A 194 -1.33 14.10 7.56
N LEU A 195 -1.28 13.71 8.84
CA LEU A 195 -1.82 12.41 9.29
C LEU A 195 -3.33 12.34 9.06
N ASN A 196 -4.08 13.41 9.36
CA ASN A 196 -5.52 13.47 9.12
C ASN A 196 -5.88 13.49 7.63
N GLU A 197 -4.96 13.87 6.76
CA GLU A 197 -5.10 13.79 5.29
C GLU A 197 -4.86 12.38 4.74
N GLY A 198 -4.56 11.40 5.60
CA GLY A 198 -4.38 10.00 5.24
C GLY A 198 -2.95 9.48 5.37
N GLY A 199 -2.09 10.17 6.09
CA GLY A 199 -0.74 9.68 6.40
C GLY A 199 -0.79 8.40 7.23
N ILE A 200 -0.12 7.33 6.75
CA ILE A 200 -0.10 6.02 7.41
C ILE A 200 0.98 5.89 8.48
N GLY A 201 1.66 6.96 8.79
CA GLY A 201 2.70 7.08 9.80
C GLY A 201 3.54 8.33 9.57
N ILE A 202 4.66 8.45 10.27
CA ILE A 202 5.59 9.57 10.17
C ILE A 202 6.91 9.08 9.56
N ALA A 203 7.31 9.67 8.44
CA ALA A 203 8.65 9.49 7.90
C ALA A 203 9.66 10.31 8.69
N ALA A 204 10.68 9.67 9.20
CA ALA A 204 11.75 10.29 9.99
C ALA A 204 13.13 9.95 9.39
N PRO A 205 13.47 10.47 8.20
CA PRO A 205 14.78 10.24 7.59
C PRO A 205 15.86 11.12 8.26
N ILE A 206 16.10 10.86 9.52
CA ILE A 206 16.99 11.66 10.40
C ILE A 206 18.45 11.64 9.93
N GLY A 207 18.86 10.62 9.18
CA GLY A 207 20.19 10.56 8.56
C GLY A 207 20.47 11.73 7.62
N TYR A 208 19.42 12.31 7.02
CA TYR A 208 19.52 13.45 6.12
C TYR A 208 19.29 14.81 6.81
N LEU A 209 19.06 14.84 8.11
CA LEU A 209 18.76 16.04 8.91
C LEU A 209 19.85 16.29 9.98
N PRO A 210 21.08 16.67 9.60
CA PRO A 210 22.20 16.73 10.52
C PRO A 210 22.05 17.75 11.65
N LYS A 211 21.16 18.73 11.50
CA LYS A 211 20.88 19.78 12.49
C LYS A 211 19.61 19.55 13.30
N THR A 212 18.92 18.44 13.09
CA THR A 212 17.82 18.02 13.96
C THR A 212 18.40 17.63 15.32
N ASN A 213 17.94 18.30 16.37
CA ASN A 213 18.41 18.03 17.73
C ASN A 213 17.59 16.90 18.40
N PRO A 214 18.10 16.30 19.49
CA PRO A 214 17.42 15.22 20.19
C PRO A 214 16.00 15.58 20.67
N ASN A 215 15.73 16.84 21.03
CA ASN A 215 14.39 17.24 21.45
C ASN A 215 13.39 17.26 20.29
N GLU A 216 13.80 17.70 19.09
CA GLU A 216 12.93 17.63 17.90
C GLU A 216 12.53 16.17 17.64
N MET A 217 13.50 15.26 17.68
CA MET A 217 13.25 13.84 17.49
C MET A 217 12.31 13.30 18.56
N TYR A 218 12.63 13.55 19.82
CA TYR A 218 11.80 13.12 20.94
C TYR A 218 10.35 13.59 20.81
N GLN A 219 10.10 14.84 20.44
CA GLN A 219 8.75 15.36 20.29
C GLN A 219 8.00 14.71 19.11
N ALA A 220 8.67 14.45 17.99
CA ALA A 220 8.05 13.76 16.86
C ALA A 220 7.68 12.30 17.22
N TYR A 221 8.58 11.57 17.89
CA TYR A 221 8.31 10.20 18.33
C TYR A 221 7.27 10.14 19.46
N LYS A 222 7.29 11.12 20.38
CA LYS A 222 6.26 11.26 21.41
C LYS A 222 4.88 11.47 20.78
N LEU A 223 4.78 12.36 19.78
CA LEU A 223 3.55 12.59 19.03
C LEU A 223 3.06 11.33 18.36
N ALA A 224 3.96 10.55 17.73
CA ALA A 224 3.62 9.27 17.13
C ALA A 224 3.04 8.29 18.17
N GLY A 225 3.66 8.20 19.35
CA GLY A 225 3.17 7.39 20.46
C GLY A 225 1.79 7.82 20.97
N GLU A 226 1.57 9.13 21.11
CA GLU A 226 0.27 9.69 21.53
C GLU A 226 -0.85 9.39 20.53
N LEU A 227 -0.53 9.41 19.23
CA LEU A 227 -1.46 9.13 18.14
C LEU A 227 -1.53 7.65 17.74
N GLN A 228 -0.68 6.81 18.36
CA GLN A 228 -0.55 5.39 18.04
C GLN A 228 -0.28 5.12 16.56
N VAL A 229 0.60 5.92 15.95
CA VAL A 229 1.05 5.75 14.57
C VAL A 229 2.50 5.29 14.52
N VAL A 230 2.87 4.64 13.42
CA VAL A 230 4.23 4.12 13.20
C VAL A 230 5.17 5.25 12.77
N VAL A 231 6.45 5.16 13.17
CA VAL A 231 7.54 6.00 12.65
C VAL A 231 8.44 5.15 11.79
N PHE A 232 8.71 5.61 10.57
CA PHE A 232 9.62 4.98 9.61
C PHE A 232 10.92 5.77 9.59
N SER A 233 11.99 5.19 10.10
CA SER A 233 13.24 5.92 10.35
C SER A 233 14.37 5.50 9.43
N HIS A 234 14.98 6.49 8.77
CA HIS A 234 16.31 6.34 8.20
C HIS A 234 17.33 6.85 9.22
N VAL A 235 18.04 5.95 9.85
CA VAL A 235 18.95 6.23 10.98
C VAL A 235 20.21 6.97 10.52
N ARG A 236 20.84 7.75 11.43
CA ARG A 236 22.07 8.49 11.13
C ARG A 236 23.27 7.59 10.92
N ASN A 237 23.41 6.61 11.79
CA ASN A 237 24.54 5.69 11.77
C ASN A 237 24.01 4.28 11.56
N PRO A 238 24.25 3.69 10.38
CA PRO A 238 23.87 2.30 10.12
C PRO A 238 24.83 1.31 10.80
N ASP A 239 25.98 1.78 11.32
CA ASP A 239 26.92 0.96 12.08
C ASP A 239 26.33 0.63 13.45
N ILE A 240 26.03 -0.62 13.65
CA ILE A 240 25.29 -1.19 14.79
C ILE A 240 26.14 -1.21 16.08
N ILE A 241 26.85 -0.15 16.41
CA ILE A 241 27.61 -0.09 17.67
C ILE A 241 26.69 0.21 18.85
N SER A 242 25.65 1.00 18.65
CA SER A 242 24.57 1.12 19.62
C SER A 242 23.26 1.60 18.97
N ILE A 243 22.12 1.07 19.43
CA ILE A 243 20.79 1.55 19.03
C ILE A 243 20.62 3.03 19.41
N GLN A 244 21.24 3.46 20.51
CA GLN A 244 21.20 4.85 20.98
C GLN A 244 21.88 5.80 20.01
N GLU A 245 23.03 5.44 19.43
CA GLU A 245 23.72 6.24 18.40
C GLU A 245 23.00 6.19 17.05
N ALA A 246 22.33 5.10 16.73
CA ALA A 246 21.54 4.99 15.51
C ALA A 246 20.31 5.93 15.53
N ILE A 247 19.77 6.21 16.72
CA ILE A 247 18.58 7.03 16.95
C ILE A 247 18.95 8.45 17.36
N ALA A 248 20.09 8.66 17.98
CA ALA A 248 20.58 9.96 18.40
C ALA A 248 21.35 10.65 17.27
#